data_940bc2ea19e0e04bfca998b99c185fef
#
_entry.id   940bc2ea19e0e04bfca998b99c185fef
#
_cell.length_a   1.000
_cell.length_b   1.000
_cell.length_c   1.000
_cell.angle_alpha   90.00
_cell.angle_beta   90.00
_cell.angle_gamma   90.00
#
_symmetry.space_group_name_H-M   'P 1'
#
loop_
_entity.id
_entity.type
_entity.pdbx_description
1 polymer ?
#
loop_
_entity_poly.entity_id
_entity_poly.type
_entity_poly.pdbx_seq_one_letter_code
_entity_poly.pdbx_strand_id
1 'polypeptide(L)'
;MAVQHPPRFVKIVEDAKTRVRETTVDEVKARLDRGDKFVLVDVREESEFQKDHLPNAIHLGKGVIERDIEQKIPDLNTALVLYCGGGFRSALAADNLQKMGYTNVISMDGGVRGWREKGYPFTKG
;
A
#
# COMPACT_ATOMS: atom_id res chain seq x y z
N MET A 1 10.73 11.35 -14.49
CA MET A 1 11.44 10.22 -15.12
C MET A 1 10.92 8.91 -14.57
N ALA A 2 10.61 7.98 -15.43
CA ALA A 2 10.12 6.67 -15.00
C ALA A 2 11.22 5.87 -14.31
N VAL A 3 10.87 5.19 -13.21
CA VAL A 3 11.77 4.28 -12.53
C VAL A 3 11.77 2.95 -13.27
N GLN A 4 12.95 2.48 -13.64
CA GLN A 4 13.07 1.17 -14.25
C GLN A 4 13.29 0.11 -13.18
N HIS A 5 12.53 -0.97 -13.26
CA HIS A 5 12.62 -2.09 -12.34
C HIS A 5 13.24 -3.30 -13.04
N PRO A 6 13.96 -4.17 -12.29
CA PRO A 6 14.50 -5.39 -12.87
C PRO A 6 13.40 -6.28 -13.43
N PRO A 7 13.65 -6.97 -14.56
CA PRO A 7 12.57 -7.71 -15.24
C PRO A 7 11.94 -8.84 -14.44
N ARG A 8 12.71 -9.53 -13.61
CA ARG A 8 12.15 -10.60 -12.76
C ARG A 8 11.26 -10.06 -11.65
N PHE A 9 11.61 -8.91 -11.09
CA PHE A 9 10.76 -8.22 -10.13
C PHE A 9 9.44 -7.80 -10.79
N VAL A 10 9.51 -7.18 -11.96
CA VAL A 10 8.32 -6.78 -12.72
C VAL A 10 7.43 -8.00 -12.99
N LYS A 11 8.02 -9.13 -13.34
CA LYS A 11 7.27 -10.34 -13.67
C LYS A 11 6.45 -10.85 -12.49
N ILE A 12 7.02 -10.92 -11.29
CA ILE A 12 6.25 -11.39 -10.13
C ILE A 12 5.18 -10.37 -9.72
N VAL A 13 5.45 -9.08 -9.92
CA VAL A 13 4.46 -8.03 -9.66
C VAL A 13 3.29 -8.14 -10.64
N GLU A 14 3.57 -8.31 -11.93
CA GLU A 14 2.52 -8.47 -12.93
C GLU A 14 1.65 -9.70 -12.63
N ASP A 15 2.27 -10.79 -12.20
CA ASP A 15 1.55 -11.98 -11.77
C ASP A 15 0.63 -11.67 -10.58
N ALA A 16 1.15 -11.02 -9.55
CA ALA A 16 0.36 -10.65 -8.38
C ALA A 16 -0.82 -9.74 -8.76
N LYS A 17 -0.60 -8.80 -9.68
CA LYS A 17 -1.65 -7.86 -10.12
C LYS A 17 -2.81 -8.55 -10.82
N THR A 18 -2.66 -9.77 -11.29
CA THR A 18 -3.81 -10.52 -11.84
C THR A 18 -4.83 -10.92 -10.76
N ARG A 19 -4.43 -10.91 -9.49
CA ARG A 19 -5.27 -11.33 -8.35
C ARG A 19 -5.59 -10.19 -7.38
N VAL A 20 -4.89 -9.06 -7.49
CA VAL A 20 -4.99 -7.93 -6.55
C VAL A 20 -5.83 -6.82 -7.18
N ARG A 21 -6.78 -6.28 -6.40
CA ARG A 21 -7.48 -5.07 -6.82
C ARG A 21 -6.58 -3.86 -6.59
N GLU A 22 -6.63 -2.91 -7.51
CA GLU A 22 -5.87 -1.69 -7.41
C GLU A 22 -6.80 -0.47 -7.37
N THR A 23 -6.36 0.59 -6.74
CA THR A 23 -7.01 1.89 -6.73
C THR A 23 -6.01 2.95 -7.17
N THR A 24 -6.44 4.20 -7.24
CA THR A 24 -5.59 5.32 -7.66
C THR A 24 -5.28 6.23 -6.48
N VAL A 25 -4.24 7.08 -6.63
CA VAL A 25 -3.92 8.08 -5.60
C VAL A 25 -5.09 9.06 -5.44
N ASP A 26 -5.77 9.43 -6.52
CA ASP A 26 -6.91 10.36 -6.45
C ASP A 26 -8.06 9.75 -5.66
N GLU A 27 -8.36 8.47 -5.87
CA GLU A 27 -9.44 7.79 -5.13
C GLU A 27 -9.11 7.68 -3.64
N VAL A 28 -7.87 7.38 -3.30
CA VAL A 28 -7.46 7.31 -1.90
C VAL A 28 -7.55 8.69 -1.25
N LYS A 29 -7.12 9.74 -1.95
CA LYS A 29 -7.26 11.11 -1.46
C LYS A 29 -8.72 11.45 -1.18
N ALA A 30 -9.61 11.11 -2.11
CA ALA A 30 -11.04 11.34 -1.94
C ALA A 30 -11.60 10.60 -0.73
N ARG A 31 -11.19 9.35 -0.50
CA ARG A 31 -11.63 8.56 0.65
C ARG A 31 -11.15 9.18 1.96
N LEU A 32 -9.92 9.65 2.00
CA LEU A 32 -9.40 10.35 3.19
C LEU A 32 -10.18 11.64 3.46
N ASP A 33 -10.46 12.40 2.42
CA ASP A 33 -11.18 13.67 2.54
C ASP A 33 -12.63 13.47 3.02
N ARG A 34 -13.27 12.37 2.60
CA ARG A 34 -14.63 12.04 3.04
C ARG A 34 -14.67 11.46 4.46
N GLY A 35 -13.53 11.06 5.00
CA GLY A 35 -13.47 10.36 6.28
C GLY A 35 -13.96 8.92 6.21
N ASP A 36 -13.85 8.27 5.06
CA ASP A 36 -14.23 6.87 4.91
C ASP A 36 -13.43 5.98 5.88
N LYS A 37 -14.06 4.89 6.32
CA LYS A 37 -13.41 3.95 7.24
C LYS A 37 -12.58 2.94 6.45
N PHE A 38 -11.29 3.02 6.60
CA PHE A 38 -10.34 2.03 6.10
C PHE A 38 -9.00 2.24 6.81
N VAL A 39 -8.16 1.23 6.74
CA VAL A 39 -6.80 1.34 7.29
C VAL A 39 -5.83 1.51 6.13
N LEU A 40 -5.09 2.60 6.15
CA LEU A 40 -4.07 2.89 5.15
C LEU A 40 -2.72 2.39 5.67
N VAL A 41 -2.10 1.49 4.91
CA VAL A 41 -0.89 0.79 5.35
C VAL A 41 0.26 1.10 4.42
N ASP A 42 1.32 1.68 4.98
CA ASP A 42 2.58 1.92 4.28
C ASP A 42 3.43 0.65 4.41
N VAL A 43 3.73 0.01 3.28
CA VAL A 43 4.54 -1.22 3.27
C VAL A 43 6.00 -0.99 2.89
N ARG A 44 6.41 0.29 2.80
CA ARG A 44 7.80 0.65 2.51
C ARG A 44 8.69 0.31 3.70
N GLU A 45 9.98 0.55 3.55
CA GLU A 45 10.92 0.40 4.64
C GLU A 45 10.68 1.46 5.72
N GLU A 46 11.08 1.14 6.95
CA GLU A 46 10.91 2.04 8.08
C GLU A 46 11.57 3.41 7.85
N SER A 47 12.76 3.42 7.26
CA SER A 47 13.48 4.67 6.97
C SER A 47 12.69 5.57 6.00
N GLU A 48 11.96 4.97 5.06
CA GLU A 48 11.11 5.74 4.15
C GLU A 48 9.91 6.33 4.89
N PHE A 49 9.26 5.52 5.72
CA PHE A 49 8.10 5.95 6.50
C PHE A 49 8.46 7.09 7.45
N GLN A 50 9.63 7.03 8.06
CA GLN A 50 10.07 8.05 9.02
C GLN A 50 10.33 9.41 8.37
N LYS A 51 10.70 9.43 7.11
CA LYS A 51 10.89 10.70 6.38
C LYS A 51 9.57 11.41 6.17
N ASP A 52 8.62 10.72 5.56
CA ASP A 52 7.26 11.20 5.40
C ASP A 52 6.38 10.01 4.99
N HIS A 53 5.09 10.15 5.24
CA HIS A 53 4.10 9.14 4.87
C HIS A 53 2.75 9.83 4.65
N LEU A 54 1.82 9.10 4.07
CA LEU A 54 0.47 9.62 3.84
C LEU A 54 -0.23 9.87 5.18
N PRO A 55 -1.12 10.88 5.25
CA PRO A 55 -1.86 11.15 6.49
C PRO A 55 -2.65 9.91 6.94
N ASN A 56 -2.65 9.65 8.23
CA ASN A 56 -3.34 8.53 8.89
C ASN A 56 -2.77 7.15 8.57
N ALA A 57 -1.69 7.04 7.82
CA ALA A 57 -1.10 5.75 7.50
C ALA A 57 -0.44 5.12 8.72
N ILE A 58 -0.58 3.80 8.84
CA ILE A 58 0.23 3.01 9.77
C ILE A 58 1.34 2.33 8.99
N HIS A 59 2.40 1.94 9.68
CA HIS A 59 3.52 1.26 9.05
C HIS A 59 3.52 -0.24 9.36
N LEU A 60 3.46 -1.04 8.31
CA LEU A 60 3.70 -2.48 8.37
C LEU A 60 4.55 -2.83 7.15
N GLY A 61 5.87 -2.84 7.32
CA GLY A 61 6.81 -3.08 6.22
C GLY A 61 6.59 -4.42 5.54
N LYS A 62 6.74 -4.45 4.23
CA LYS A 62 6.50 -5.65 3.43
C LYS A 62 7.27 -6.87 3.95
N GLY A 63 8.47 -6.67 4.48
CA GLY A 63 9.29 -7.77 4.98
C GLY A 63 8.75 -8.46 6.22
N VAL A 64 7.81 -7.83 6.93
CA VAL A 64 7.28 -8.38 8.19
C VAL A 64 5.76 -8.34 8.27
N ILE A 65 5.07 -7.85 7.24
CA ILE A 65 3.62 -7.64 7.30
C ILE A 65 2.87 -8.94 7.54
N GLU A 66 3.28 -10.04 6.93
CA GLU A 66 2.61 -11.33 7.10
C GLU A 66 2.71 -11.80 8.55
N ARG A 67 3.84 -11.52 9.20
CA ARG A 67 4.04 -11.89 10.61
C ARG A 67 3.21 -11.03 11.55
N ASP A 68 3.08 -9.74 11.25
CA ASP A 68 2.62 -8.76 12.24
C ASP A 68 1.16 -8.33 12.08
N ILE A 69 0.55 -8.51 10.89
CA ILE A 69 -0.76 -7.92 10.64
C ILE A 69 -1.88 -8.52 11.49
N GLU A 70 -1.82 -9.82 11.79
CA GLU A 70 -2.90 -10.47 12.55
C GLU A 70 -3.06 -9.87 13.94
N GLN A 71 -1.97 -9.46 14.56
CA GLN A 71 -2.02 -8.83 15.87
C GLN A 71 -2.56 -7.41 15.81
N LYS A 72 -2.23 -6.69 14.75
CA LYS A 72 -2.65 -5.28 14.60
C LYS A 72 -4.06 -5.16 14.04
N ILE A 73 -4.42 -6.03 13.12
CA ILE A 73 -5.69 -5.98 12.40
C ILE A 73 -6.24 -7.41 12.35
N PRO A 74 -6.82 -7.90 13.45
CA PRO A 74 -7.31 -9.28 13.51
C PRO A 74 -8.57 -9.55 12.68
N ASP A 75 -9.35 -8.51 12.36
CA ASP A 75 -10.56 -8.68 11.57
C ASP A 75 -10.21 -8.83 10.09
N LEU A 76 -10.44 -10.01 9.55
CA LEU A 76 -10.10 -10.35 8.16
C LEU A 76 -10.91 -9.56 7.12
N ASN A 77 -12.00 -8.92 7.53
CA ASN A 77 -12.86 -8.13 6.63
C ASN A 77 -12.55 -6.64 6.68
N THR A 78 -11.57 -6.22 7.46
CA THR A 78 -11.17 -4.81 7.54
C THR A 78 -10.78 -4.29 6.15
N ALA A 79 -11.29 -3.12 5.79
CA ALA A 79 -10.92 -2.45 4.55
C ALA A 79 -9.48 -1.97 4.65
N LEU A 80 -8.60 -2.51 3.81
CA LEU A 80 -7.17 -2.21 3.81
C LEU A 80 -6.77 -1.61 2.47
N VAL A 81 -6.06 -0.49 2.52
CA VAL A 81 -5.41 0.08 1.35
C VAL A 81 -3.91 0.10 1.63
N LEU A 82 -3.15 -0.64 0.82
CA LEU A 82 -1.71 -0.74 0.94
C LEU A 82 -1.04 0.16 -0.09
N TYR A 83 0.05 0.80 0.30
CA TYR A 83 0.83 1.58 -0.66
C TYR A 83 2.33 1.43 -0.41
N CYS A 84 3.11 1.71 -1.45
CA CYS A 84 4.56 1.75 -1.40
C CYS A 84 5.07 2.94 -2.21
N GLY A 85 6.26 2.86 -2.79
CA GLY A 85 6.80 3.95 -3.60
C GLY A 85 6.07 4.15 -4.91
N GLY A 86 5.69 3.07 -5.61
CA GLY A 86 5.05 3.15 -6.93
C GLY A 86 3.97 2.12 -7.19
N GLY A 87 3.64 1.27 -6.23
CA GLY A 87 2.57 0.28 -6.37
C GLY A 87 3.04 -1.14 -6.59
N PHE A 88 4.34 -1.39 -6.67
CA PHE A 88 4.87 -2.74 -6.93
C PHE A 88 4.97 -3.57 -5.66
N ARG A 89 5.64 -3.06 -4.63
CA ARG A 89 5.75 -3.77 -3.35
C ARG A 89 4.38 -3.97 -2.70
N SER A 90 3.49 -2.98 -2.81
CA SER A 90 2.15 -3.07 -2.24
C SER A 90 1.28 -4.11 -2.94
N ALA A 91 1.45 -4.31 -4.25
CA ALA A 91 0.74 -5.37 -4.96
C ALA A 91 1.17 -6.76 -4.46
N LEU A 92 2.47 -6.96 -4.26
CA LEU A 92 2.98 -8.23 -3.70
C LEU A 92 2.48 -8.47 -2.28
N ALA A 93 2.50 -7.43 -1.44
CA ALA A 93 2.00 -7.54 -0.07
C ALA A 93 0.50 -7.85 -0.06
N ALA A 94 -0.28 -7.16 -0.88
CA ALA A 94 -1.73 -7.39 -0.98
C ALA A 94 -2.04 -8.83 -1.38
N ASP A 95 -1.30 -9.38 -2.34
CA ASP A 95 -1.48 -10.77 -2.77
C ASP A 95 -1.26 -11.74 -1.62
N ASN A 96 -0.21 -11.52 -0.83
CA ASN A 96 0.06 -12.37 0.32
C ASN A 96 -1.02 -12.24 1.40
N LEU A 97 -1.53 -11.04 1.66
CA LEU A 97 -2.59 -10.86 2.65
C LEU A 97 -3.87 -11.58 2.23
N GLN A 98 -4.17 -11.60 0.94
CA GLN A 98 -5.32 -12.36 0.43
C GLN A 98 -5.14 -13.86 0.68
N LYS A 99 -3.93 -14.37 0.52
CA LYS A 99 -3.62 -15.78 0.83
C LYS A 99 -3.79 -16.10 2.31
N MET A 100 -3.63 -15.11 3.18
CA MET A 100 -3.85 -15.25 4.62
C MET A 100 -5.32 -15.15 5.02
N GLY A 101 -6.20 -14.80 4.09
CA GLY A 101 -7.64 -14.73 4.35
C GLY A 101 -8.22 -13.33 4.46
N TYR A 102 -7.42 -12.29 4.28
CA TYR A 102 -7.95 -10.92 4.27
C TYR A 102 -8.77 -10.72 3.00
N THR A 103 -10.01 -10.25 3.16
CA THR A 103 -11.00 -10.24 2.08
C THR A 103 -11.19 -8.89 1.41
N ASN A 104 -10.62 -7.82 1.96
CA ASN A 104 -10.88 -6.46 1.48
C ASN A 104 -9.57 -5.68 1.39
N VAL A 105 -8.67 -6.13 0.54
CA VAL A 105 -7.33 -5.55 0.37
C VAL A 105 -7.20 -4.94 -1.01
N ILE A 106 -6.76 -3.70 -1.06
CA ILE A 106 -6.56 -2.94 -2.30
C ILE A 106 -5.16 -2.33 -2.28
N SER A 107 -4.47 -2.37 -3.41
CA SER A 107 -3.16 -1.72 -3.56
C SER A 107 -3.34 -0.37 -4.28
N MET A 108 -2.72 0.68 -3.74
CA MET A 108 -2.76 1.99 -4.38
C MET A 108 -1.69 2.08 -5.46
N ASP A 109 -2.11 2.02 -6.71
CA ASP A 109 -1.22 2.20 -7.85
C ASP A 109 -0.68 3.62 -7.88
N GLY A 110 0.55 3.79 -8.31
CA GLY A 110 1.22 5.10 -8.30
C GLY A 110 1.98 5.40 -7.01
N GLY A 111 1.51 4.92 -5.89
CA GLY A 111 2.20 5.02 -4.61
C GLY A 111 2.57 6.44 -4.18
N VAL A 112 3.62 6.53 -3.38
CA VAL A 112 4.12 7.82 -2.87
C VAL A 112 4.54 8.74 -4.02
N ARG A 113 5.13 8.19 -5.08
CA ARG A 113 5.54 9.02 -6.23
C ARG A 113 4.34 9.71 -6.87
N GLY A 114 3.27 8.97 -7.13
CA GLY A 114 2.06 9.55 -7.69
C GLY A 114 1.39 10.54 -6.76
N TRP A 115 1.37 10.23 -5.45
CA TRP A 115 0.83 11.11 -4.43
C TRP A 115 1.57 12.45 -4.40
N ARG A 116 2.90 12.38 -4.46
CA ARG A 116 3.77 13.57 -4.45
C ARG A 116 3.60 14.41 -5.71
N GLU A 117 3.49 13.75 -6.86
CA GLU A 117 3.29 14.43 -8.15
C GLU A 117 1.98 15.22 -8.18
N LYS A 118 0.96 14.75 -7.49
CA LYS A 118 -0.32 15.45 -7.38
C LYS A 118 -0.29 16.60 -6.36
N GLY A 119 0.79 16.74 -5.63
CA GLY A 119 0.89 17.77 -4.59
C GLY A 119 0.07 17.49 -3.35
N TYR A 120 -0.32 16.24 -3.11
CA TYR A 120 -1.12 15.87 -1.95
C TYR A 120 -0.27 15.87 -0.68
N PRO A 121 -0.90 16.07 0.50
CA PRO A 121 -0.15 16.30 1.74
C PRO A 121 0.52 15.05 2.30
N PHE A 122 1.60 15.27 3.03
CA PHE A 122 2.33 14.25 3.75
C PHE A 122 2.37 14.57 5.23
N THR A 123 2.48 13.53 6.05
CA THR A 123 2.82 13.64 7.46
C THR A 123 4.29 13.27 7.62
N LYS A 124 5.04 14.07 8.38
CA LYS A 124 6.44 13.81 8.66
C LYS A 124 6.60 13.07 9.98
N GLY A 125 7.58 12.24 10.01
CA GLY A 125 7.92 11.58 11.24
C GLY A 125 7.66 10.17 11.32
#